data_76b3b0fa68d280032cefff00f82dc406
#
_entry.id   76b3b0fa68d280032cefff00f82dc406
#
_cell.length_a   1.000
_cell.length_b   1.000
_cell.length_c   1.000
_cell.angle_alpha   90.00
_cell.angle_beta   90.00
_cell.angle_gamma   90.00
#
_symmetry.space_group_name_H-M   'P 1'
#
loop_
_entity.id
_entity.type
_entity.pdbx_description
1 polymer ?
#
loop_
_entity_poly.entity_id
_entity_poly.type
_entity_poly.pdbx_seq_one_letter_code
_entity_poly.pdbx_strand_id
1 'polypeptide(L)'
;LYNFILRDIMYSMNRTVDNILKGKISIIQLKHGFRYGFDAVFLAAFVNGFLQKYKKKDVLLADIGSGVGTISLIIAYKNEKIKLTAIENNNQYLELAKENILNNNLQKKIKLLNSDIFNINKSLINTFDIVVSNPPFYKEYKNRSKNKLENYAKVMKNLEQWINSSVKLLNSKGIIFLIITSEILDLVLHHLREKTGSFKIFPFWPNYKKSSKRII
;
A
#
# COMPACT_ATOMS: atom_id res chain seq x y z
N LEU A 1 -30.18 16.36 14.98
CA LEU A 1 -30.62 15.76 13.69
C LEU A 1 -30.09 16.56 12.50
N TYR A 2 -30.30 17.89 12.46
CA TYR A 2 -29.88 18.76 11.34
C TYR A 2 -28.36 18.75 11.09
N ASN A 3 -27.52 18.81 12.12
CA ASN A 3 -26.06 18.72 12.02
C ASN A 3 -25.59 17.34 11.57
N PHE A 4 -26.34 16.28 11.88
CA PHE A 4 -26.04 14.92 11.43
C PHE A 4 -26.32 14.77 9.92
N ILE A 5 -27.46 15.27 9.47
CA ILE A 5 -27.87 15.25 8.05
C ILE A 5 -26.91 16.09 7.19
N LEU A 6 -26.54 17.28 7.64
CA LEU A 6 -25.54 18.12 6.94
C LEU A 6 -24.18 17.45 6.85
N ARG A 7 -23.74 16.77 7.92
CA ARG A 7 -22.48 16.02 7.93
C ARG A 7 -22.50 14.87 6.93
N ASP A 8 -23.61 14.12 6.84
CA ASP A 8 -23.77 13.02 5.89
C ASP A 8 -23.85 13.50 4.45
N ILE A 9 -24.54 14.62 4.19
CA ILE A 9 -24.59 15.25 2.87
C ILE A 9 -23.18 15.75 2.45
N MET A 10 -22.48 16.48 3.31
CA MET A 10 -21.10 16.93 3.05
C MET A 10 -20.13 15.75 2.86
N TYR A 11 -20.33 14.66 3.63
CA TYR A 11 -19.54 13.45 3.53
C TYR A 11 -19.78 12.74 2.19
N SER A 12 -21.02 12.71 1.70
CA SER A 12 -21.37 12.14 0.39
C SER A 12 -20.89 13.00 -0.79
N MET A 13 -20.93 14.34 -0.67
CA MET A 13 -20.52 15.26 -1.73
C MET A 13 -19.02 15.28 -2.02
N ASN A 14 -18.18 14.81 -1.08
CA ASN A 14 -16.71 14.81 -1.23
C ASN A 14 -16.13 13.43 -1.58
N ARG A 15 -16.95 12.53 -2.12
CA ARG A 15 -16.56 11.17 -2.46
C ARG A 15 -16.84 10.85 -3.93
N THR A 16 -16.09 9.90 -4.47
CA THR A 16 -16.33 9.29 -5.77
C THR A 16 -16.28 7.78 -5.64
N VAL A 17 -16.98 7.10 -6.53
CA VAL A 17 -16.96 5.64 -6.64
C VAL A 17 -16.30 5.28 -7.97
N ASP A 18 -15.22 4.54 -7.90
CA ASP A 18 -14.52 4.02 -9.07
C ASP A 18 -14.69 2.51 -9.16
N ASN A 19 -14.98 2.02 -10.35
CA ASN A 19 -15.12 0.58 -10.60
C ASN A 19 -13.87 0.06 -11.32
N ILE A 20 -13.28 -1.00 -10.79
CA ILE A 20 -12.10 -1.67 -11.35
C ILE A 20 -12.38 -3.13 -11.64
N LEU A 21 -11.45 -3.81 -12.33
CA LEU A 21 -11.58 -5.20 -12.73
C LEU A 21 -12.93 -5.49 -13.46
N LYS A 22 -13.28 -4.62 -14.43
CA LYS A 22 -14.55 -4.71 -15.18
C LYS A 22 -15.79 -4.66 -14.27
N GLY A 23 -15.77 -3.76 -13.27
CA GLY A 23 -16.87 -3.59 -12.33
C GLY A 23 -16.96 -4.62 -11.19
N LYS A 24 -15.97 -5.50 -11.06
CA LYS A 24 -15.93 -6.53 -10.01
C LYS A 24 -15.55 -5.99 -8.64
N ILE A 25 -14.87 -4.86 -8.57
CA ILE A 25 -14.52 -4.16 -7.34
C ILE A 25 -14.97 -2.71 -7.47
N SER A 26 -15.68 -2.23 -6.46
CA SER A 26 -16.07 -0.83 -6.29
C SER A 26 -15.21 -0.19 -5.20
N ILE A 27 -14.66 0.99 -5.47
CA ILE A 27 -13.78 1.71 -4.54
C ILE A 27 -14.32 3.11 -4.32
N ILE A 28 -14.73 3.38 -3.10
CA ILE A 28 -15.07 4.71 -2.62
C ILE A 28 -13.78 5.40 -2.19
N GLN A 29 -13.58 6.63 -2.66
CA GLN A 29 -12.44 7.45 -2.29
C GLN A 29 -12.80 8.93 -2.26
N LEU A 30 -11.93 9.75 -1.69
CA LEU A 30 -12.14 11.19 -1.66
C LEU A 30 -12.08 11.78 -3.07
N LYS A 31 -12.94 12.76 -3.33
CA LYS A 31 -12.89 13.58 -4.55
C LYS A 31 -11.62 14.42 -4.60
N HIS A 32 -11.20 14.94 -3.43
CA HIS A 32 -9.99 15.73 -3.24
C HIS A 32 -9.09 15.05 -2.20
N GLY A 33 -7.77 15.09 -2.39
CA GLY A 33 -6.79 14.43 -1.52
C GLY A 33 -6.02 13.33 -2.22
N PHE A 34 -5.50 12.39 -1.42
CA PHE A 34 -4.81 11.22 -1.98
C PHE A 34 -5.84 10.25 -2.57
N ARG A 35 -5.66 9.94 -3.83
CA ARG A 35 -6.43 8.94 -4.57
C ARG A 35 -5.50 7.83 -5.01
N TYR A 36 -6.00 6.58 -5.06
CA TYR A 36 -5.22 5.50 -5.62
C TYR A 36 -4.92 5.79 -7.11
N GLY A 37 -3.76 5.37 -7.55
CA GLY A 37 -3.34 5.46 -8.94
C GLY A 37 -3.06 4.09 -9.54
N PHE A 38 -2.55 4.09 -10.76
CA PHE A 38 -2.10 2.86 -11.45
C PHE A 38 -1.07 2.08 -10.63
N ASP A 39 -0.27 2.75 -9.81
CA ASP A 39 0.74 2.13 -8.95
C ASP A 39 0.14 1.04 -8.06
N ALA A 40 -1.00 1.32 -7.41
CA ALA A 40 -1.69 0.36 -6.56
C ALA A 40 -2.22 -0.86 -7.36
N VAL A 41 -2.74 -0.59 -8.57
CA VAL A 41 -3.26 -1.64 -9.46
C VAL A 41 -2.12 -2.53 -9.98
N PHE A 42 -1.00 -1.92 -10.40
CA PHE A 42 0.18 -2.65 -10.89
C PHE A 42 0.79 -3.52 -9.80
N LEU A 43 0.99 -2.96 -8.60
CA LEU A 43 1.52 -3.73 -7.48
C LEU A 43 0.61 -4.93 -7.16
N ALA A 44 -0.69 -4.70 -7.04
CA ALA A 44 -1.65 -5.77 -6.75
C ALA A 44 -1.68 -6.84 -7.86
N ALA A 45 -1.60 -6.44 -9.14
CA ALA A 45 -1.53 -7.37 -10.27
C ALA A 45 -0.25 -8.20 -10.24
N PHE A 46 0.89 -7.58 -9.94
CA PHE A 46 2.18 -8.26 -9.84
C PHE A 46 2.19 -9.29 -8.70
N VAL A 47 1.71 -8.90 -7.52
CA VAL A 47 1.57 -9.79 -6.37
C VAL A 47 0.61 -10.94 -6.66
N ASN A 48 -0.51 -10.70 -7.33
CA ASN A 48 -1.43 -11.78 -7.76
C ASN A 48 -0.76 -12.77 -8.71
N GLY A 49 0.03 -12.29 -9.67
CA GLY A 49 0.80 -13.17 -10.58
C GLY A 49 1.82 -14.04 -9.82
N PHE A 50 2.42 -13.49 -8.77
CA PHE A 50 3.29 -14.24 -7.87
C PHE A 50 2.51 -15.27 -7.05
N LEU A 51 1.39 -14.90 -6.44
CA LEU A 51 0.57 -15.77 -5.60
C LEU A 51 0.03 -16.99 -6.33
N GLN A 52 -0.25 -16.89 -7.63
CA GLN A 52 -0.66 -18.05 -8.46
C GLN A 52 0.40 -19.16 -8.49
N LYS A 53 1.67 -18.81 -8.35
CA LYS A 53 2.81 -19.74 -8.34
C LYS A 53 3.30 -20.09 -6.94
N TYR A 54 2.81 -19.37 -5.93
CA TYR A 54 3.24 -19.53 -4.55
C TYR A 54 2.54 -20.71 -3.90
N LYS A 55 3.31 -21.74 -3.53
CA LYS A 55 2.76 -23.04 -3.08
C LYS A 55 2.17 -23.04 -1.66
N LYS A 56 2.42 -21.99 -0.86
CA LYS A 56 1.92 -21.92 0.52
C LYS A 56 0.40 -21.79 0.52
N LYS A 57 -0.28 -22.60 1.34
CA LYS A 57 -1.68 -22.44 1.70
C LYS A 57 -1.79 -21.43 2.86
N ASP A 58 -2.89 -20.69 2.93
CA ASP A 58 -3.17 -19.72 4.03
C ASP A 58 -2.08 -18.65 4.19
N VAL A 59 -1.84 -17.90 3.13
CA VAL A 59 -0.85 -16.81 3.09
C VAL A 59 -1.29 -15.66 3.99
N LEU A 60 -0.43 -15.25 4.92
CA LEU A 60 -0.59 -14.06 5.74
C LEU A 60 0.09 -12.88 5.04
N LEU A 61 -0.68 -11.87 4.64
CA LEU A 61 -0.18 -10.70 3.92
C LEU A 61 -0.49 -9.41 4.69
N ALA A 62 0.49 -8.50 4.79
CA ALA A 62 0.27 -7.15 5.27
C ALA A 62 0.35 -6.15 4.11
N ASP A 63 -0.61 -5.22 4.04
CA ASP A 63 -0.62 -4.05 3.14
C ASP A 63 -0.36 -2.81 4.00
N ILE A 64 0.82 -2.20 3.83
CA ILE A 64 1.30 -1.12 4.67
C ILE A 64 1.03 0.23 4.00
N GLY A 65 0.35 1.13 4.73
CA GLY A 65 -0.16 2.37 4.18
C GLY A 65 -1.27 2.09 3.17
N SER A 66 -2.22 1.25 3.58
CA SER A 66 -3.25 0.71 2.67
C SER A 66 -4.17 1.77 2.06
N GLY A 67 -4.19 2.99 2.65
CA GLY A 67 -5.09 4.05 2.22
C GLY A 67 -6.54 3.60 2.24
N VAL A 68 -7.24 3.77 1.13
CA VAL A 68 -8.65 3.30 0.98
C VAL A 68 -8.78 1.79 0.72
N GLY A 69 -7.67 1.04 0.80
CA GLY A 69 -7.66 -0.42 0.71
C GLY A 69 -7.54 -0.99 -0.71
N THR A 70 -7.15 -0.20 -1.71
CA THR A 70 -7.16 -0.63 -3.12
C THR A 70 -6.32 -1.88 -3.39
N ILE A 71 -5.07 -1.94 -2.90
CA ILE A 71 -4.18 -3.10 -3.07
C ILE A 71 -4.78 -4.31 -2.37
N SER A 72 -5.20 -4.12 -1.11
CA SER A 72 -5.85 -5.14 -0.29
C SER A 72 -7.07 -5.75 -0.96
N LEU A 73 -7.97 -4.92 -1.50
CA LEU A 73 -9.20 -5.37 -2.17
C LEU A 73 -8.89 -6.21 -3.41
N ILE A 74 -7.98 -5.74 -4.28
CA ILE A 74 -7.61 -6.46 -5.51
C ILE A 74 -6.99 -7.81 -5.19
N ILE A 75 -6.07 -7.86 -4.22
CA ILE A 75 -5.39 -9.11 -3.84
C ILE A 75 -6.39 -10.08 -3.21
N ALA A 76 -7.19 -9.63 -2.25
CA ALA A 76 -8.16 -10.48 -1.55
C ALA A 76 -9.29 -10.99 -2.48
N TYR A 77 -9.71 -10.18 -3.46
CA TYR A 77 -10.70 -10.59 -4.45
C TYR A 77 -10.19 -11.74 -5.33
N LYS A 78 -8.91 -11.71 -5.73
CA LYS A 78 -8.32 -12.71 -6.63
C LYS A 78 -7.86 -13.99 -5.95
N ASN A 79 -7.73 -13.99 -4.62
CA ASN A 79 -7.17 -15.11 -3.88
C ASN A 79 -8.14 -15.58 -2.78
N GLU A 80 -8.52 -16.84 -2.82
CA GLU A 80 -9.47 -17.41 -1.85
C GLU A 80 -8.82 -17.67 -0.49
N LYS A 81 -7.56 -18.12 -0.49
CA LYS A 81 -6.84 -18.58 0.69
C LYS A 81 -5.82 -17.56 1.20
N ILE A 82 -6.24 -16.29 1.29
CA ILE A 82 -5.40 -15.22 1.83
C ILE A 82 -6.04 -14.62 3.09
N LYS A 83 -5.22 -14.37 4.10
CA LYS A 83 -5.56 -13.55 5.25
C LYS A 83 -4.74 -12.27 5.18
N LEU A 84 -5.40 -11.16 4.93
CA LEU A 84 -4.77 -9.88 4.68
C LEU A 84 -5.01 -8.93 5.85
N THR A 85 -3.96 -8.26 6.31
CA THR A 85 -4.05 -7.17 7.28
C THR A 85 -3.70 -5.86 6.56
N ALA A 86 -4.70 -4.99 6.39
CA ALA A 86 -4.54 -3.65 5.85
C ALA A 86 -4.20 -2.69 7.01
N ILE A 87 -3.04 -2.04 6.96
CA ILE A 87 -2.50 -1.17 8.02
C ILE A 87 -2.53 0.26 7.52
N GLU A 88 -3.23 1.13 8.22
CA GLU A 88 -3.37 2.55 7.89
C GLU A 88 -3.50 3.35 9.21
N ASN A 89 -2.94 4.57 9.26
CA ASN A 89 -3.01 5.43 10.44
C ASN A 89 -3.91 6.66 10.27
N ASN A 90 -4.32 6.96 9.05
CA ASN A 90 -5.23 8.08 8.77
C ASN A 90 -6.68 7.64 8.96
N ASN A 91 -7.36 8.20 9.96
CA ASN A 91 -8.74 7.85 10.28
C ASN A 91 -9.72 8.02 9.12
N GLN A 92 -9.53 9.03 8.27
CA GLN A 92 -10.40 9.27 7.12
C GLN A 92 -10.25 8.15 6.06
N TYR A 93 -9.04 7.68 5.82
CA TYR A 93 -8.80 6.55 4.91
C TYR A 93 -9.24 5.23 5.52
N LEU A 94 -9.09 5.06 6.84
CA LEU A 94 -9.58 3.88 7.55
C LEU A 94 -11.11 3.70 7.40
N GLU A 95 -11.88 4.77 7.59
CA GLU A 95 -13.34 4.71 7.41
C GLU A 95 -13.70 4.34 5.96
N LEU A 96 -13.04 4.92 4.97
CA LEU A 96 -13.25 4.57 3.57
C LEU A 96 -12.82 3.12 3.26
N ALA A 97 -11.70 2.66 3.81
CA ALA A 97 -11.24 1.29 3.64
C ALA A 97 -12.23 0.29 4.25
N LYS A 98 -12.77 0.59 5.44
CA LYS A 98 -13.80 -0.23 6.09
C LYS A 98 -15.05 -0.34 5.23
N GLU A 99 -15.54 0.77 4.71
CA GLU A 99 -16.70 0.80 3.81
C GLU A 99 -16.43 0.02 2.52
N ASN A 100 -15.26 0.20 1.92
CA ASN A 100 -14.83 -0.52 0.73
C ASN A 100 -14.74 -2.03 0.94
N ILE A 101 -14.19 -2.47 2.08
CA ILE A 101 -14.11 -3.89 2.43
C ILE A 101 -15.51 -4.51 2.55
N LEU A 102 -16.45 -3.79 3.18
CA LEU A 102 -17.83 -4.25 3.34
C LEU A 102 -18.57 -4.31 2.01
N ASN A 103 -18.51 -3.24 1.21
CA ASN A 103 -19.20 -3.15 -0.09
C ASN A 103 -18.73 -4.21 -1.10
N ASN A 104 -17.48 -4.68 -0.96
CA ASN A 104 -16.95 -5.75 -1.79
C ASN A 104 -17.04 -7.15 -1.16
N ASN A 105 -17.70 -7.30 0.00
CA ASN A 105 -17.87 -8.56 0.72
C ASN A 105 -16.55 -9.27 1.09
N LEU A 106 -15.50 -8.49 1.43
CA LEU A 106 -14.16 -9.00 1.70
C LEU A 106 -13.78 -9.00 3.20
N GLN A 107 -14.71 -8.73 4.11
CA GLN A 107 -14.48 -8.65 5.56
C GLN A 107 -14.01 -9.97 6.21
N LYS A 108 -14.22 -11.10 5.55
CA LYS A 108 -13.72 -12.41 6.01
C LYS A 108 -12.22 -12.61 5.66
N LYS A 109 -11.72 -11.87 4.68
CA LYS A 109 -10.34 -11.98 4.17
C LYS A 109 -9.44 -10.82 4.60
N ILE A 110 -10.01 -9.64 4.81
CA ILE A 110 -9.26 -8.42 5.12
C ILE A 110 -9.59 -7.95 6.53
N LYS A 111 -8.57 -7.92 7.38
CA LYS A 111 -8.58 -7.25 8.69
C LYS A 111 -8.00 -5.85 8.52
N LEU A 112 -8.75 -4.83 8.92
CA LEU A 112 -8.26 -3.46 8.95
C LEU A 112 -7.67 -3.15 10.32
N LEU A 113 -6.49 -2.53 10.33
CA LEU A 113 -5.78 -2.17 11.53
C LEU A 113 -5.40 -0.69 11.51
N ASN A 114 -5.90 0.06 12.50
CA ASN A 114 -5.44 1.42 12.77
C ASN A 114 -4.08 1.35 13.48
N SER A 115 -3.00 1.60 12.76
CA SER A 115 -1.65 1.56 13.33
C SER A 115 -0.68 2.40 12.50
N ASP A 116 0.21 3.09 13.20
CA ASP A 116 1.34 3.75 12.58
C ASP A 116 2.46 2.74 12.34
N ILE A 117 2.93 2.66 11.08
CA ILE A 117 4.05 1.79 10.69
C ILE A 117 5.33 2.12 11.47
N PHE A 118 5.52 3.36 11.91
CA PHE A 118 6.68 3.77 12.70
C PHE A 118 6.59 3.33 14.17
N ASN A 119 5.40 2.95 14.63
CA ASN A 119 5.15 2.47 15.99
C ASN A 119 4.33 1.18 16.01
N ILE A 120 4.83 0.17 15.29
CA ILE A 120 4.13 -1.10 15.10
C ILE A 120 4.04 -1.90 16.39
N ASN A 121 2.89 -2.52 16.61
CA ASN A 121 2.67 -3.44 17.73
C ASN A 121 3.62 -4.64 17.61
N LYS A 122 4.31 -4.97 18.72
CA LYS A 122 5.24 -6.09 18.79
C LYS A 122 4.63 -7.44 18.39
N SER A 123 3.31 -7.62 18.59
CA SER A 123 2.60 -8.84 18.18
C SER A 123 2.54 -9.08 16.68
N LEU A 124 2.86 -8.08 15.85
CA LEU A 124 2.89 -8.20 14.39
C LEU A 124 4.29 -8.49 13.85
N ILE A 125 5.31 -8.45 14.69
CA ILE A 125 6.70 -8.75 14.29
C ILE A 125 6.80 -10.23 13.89
N ASN A 126 7.51 -10.51 12.80
CA ASN A 126 7.73 -11.87 12.26
C ASN A 126 6.43 -12.65 12.00
N THR A 127 5.37 -11.96 11.57
CA THR A 127 4.04 -12.57 11.40
C THR A 127 3.71 -12.90 9.94
N PHE A 128 4.11 -12.04 9.01
CA PHE A 128 3.60 -12.09 7.64
C PHE A 128 4.55 -12.81 6.68
N ASP A 129 3.96 -13.59 5.77
CA ASP A 129 4.68 -14.22 4.66
C ASP A 129 5.00 -13.22 3.57
N ILE A 130 4.10 -12.25 3.39
CA ILE A 130 4.22 -11.23 2.36
C ILE A 130 3.88 -9.87 2.97
N VAL A 131 4.70 -8.89 2.66
CA VAL A 131 4.44 -7.49 2.91
C VAL A 131 4.34 -6.77 1.57
N VAL A 132 3.30 -5.97 1.38
CA VAL A 132 3.16 -5.09 0.21
C VAL A 132 3.09 -3.65 0.65
N SER A 133 3.65 -2.73 -0.12
CA SER A 133 3.51 -1.31 0.15
C SER A 133 3.70 -0.45 -1.11
N ASN A 134 2.89 0.61 -1.16
CA ASN A 134 3.07 1.75 -2.06
C ASN A 134 3.41 2.97 -1.19
N PRO A 135 4.67 3.14 -0.79
CA PRO A 135 5.03 4.17 0.19
C PRO A 135 4.83 5.59 -0.34
N PRO A 136 4.49 6.56 0.52
CA PRO A 136 4.09 7.92 0.10
C PRO A 136 5.25 8.83 -0.34
N PHE A 137 6.51 8.40 -0.26
CA PHE A 137 7.69 9.27 -0.30
C PHE A 137 8.00 9.96 -1.63
N TYR A 138 7.43 9.49 -2.76
CA TYR A 138 7.72 10.10 -4.07
C TYR A 138 7.24 11.55 -4.22
N LYS A 139 6.15 11.95 -3.52
CA LYS A 139 5.63 13.32 -3.57
C LYS A 139 6.50 14.27 -2.75
N GLU A 140 6.99 13.82 -1.60
CA GLU A 140 7.88 14.60 -0.73
C GLU A 140 9.24 14.83 -1.40
N TYR A 141 9.75 13.84 -2.13
CA TYR A 141 11.00 13.96 -2.89
C TYR A 141 10.92 15.01 -4.01
N LYS A 142 9.75 15.18 -4.64
CA LYS A 142 9.54 16.19 -5.71
C LYS A 142 9.24 17.59 -5.20
N ASN A 143 8.59 17.73 -4.05
CA ASN A 143 8.23 19.02 -3.46
C ASN A 143 9.43 19.64 -2.73
N ARG A 144 10.44 20.07 -3.48
CA ARG A 144 11.64 20.73 -2.98
C ARG A 144 11.32 22.20 -2.66
N SER A 145 10.77 22.46 -1.47
CA SER A 145 10.60 23.82 -0.93
C SER A 145 11.96 24.42 -0.47
N LYS A 146 11.95 25.68 -0.01
CA LYS A 146 13.12 26.51 0.25
C LYS A 146 14.25 25.90 1.12
N ASN A 147 13.97 24.87 1.95
CA ASN A 147 14.98 24.13 2.75
C ASN A 147 15.23 22.72 2.18
N LYS A 148 15.88 22.65 1.04
CA LYS A 148 16.12 21.39 0.28
C LYS A 148 16.81 20.30 1.09
N LEU A 149 17.80 20.63 1.91
CA LEU A 149 18.61 19.66 2.67
C LEU A 149 17.84 19.03 3.84
N GLU A 150 17.11 19.83 4.62
CA GLU A 150 16.32 19.33 5.75
C GLU A 150 15.17 18.44 5.30
N ASN A 151 14.46 18.84 4.23
CA ASN A 151 13.39 18.04 3.65
C ASN A 151 13.93 16.73 3.08
N TYR A 152 15.08 16.75 2.41
CA TYR A 152 15.73 15.55 1.91
C TYR A 152 16.10 14.60 3.05
N ALA A 153 16.77 15.11 4.10
CA ALA A 153 17.13 14.30 5.27
C ALA A 153 15.92 13.68 5.97
N LYS A 154 14.81 14.42 6.09
CA LYS A 154 13.56 13.92 6.66
C LYS A 154 12.94 12.80 5.82
N VAL A 155 12.87 12.98 4.50
CA VAL A 155 12.37 11.95 3.57
C VAL A 155 13.22 10.69 3.66
N MET A 156 14.54 10.83 3.69
CA MET A 156 15.47 9.71 3.82
C MET A 156 15.28 8.94 5.11
N LYS A 157 15.18 9.64 6.25
CA LYS A 157 14.93 9.03 7.56
C LYS A 157 13.58 8.29 7.60
N ASN A 158 12.55 8.89 7.04
CA ASN A 158 11.22 8.28 6.98
C ASN A 158 11.22 7.03 6.09
N LEU A 159 11.92 7.06 4.95
CA LEU A 159 12.06 5.91 4.05
C LEU A 159 12.78 4.75 4.75
N GLU A 160 13.89 5.04 5.41
CA GLU A 160 14.64 4.04 6.19
C GLU A 160 13.76 3.40 7.26
N GLN A 161 13.07 4.21 8.07
CA GLN A 161 12.18 3.71 9.12
C GLN A 161 11.04 2.88 8.55
N TRP A 162 10.44 3.30 7.43
CA TRP A 162 9.39 2.55 6.73
C TRP A 162 9.88 1.18 6.29
N ILE A 163 11.03 1.11 5.64
CA ILE A 163 11.64 -0.15 5.19
C ILE A 163 11.95 -1.04 6.41
N ASN A 164 12.58 -0.49 7.45
CA ASN A 164 12.92 -1.23 8.66
C ASN A 164 11.69 -1.83 9.33
N SER A 165 10.62 -1.06 9.46
CA SER A 165 9.36 -1.54 10.03
C SER A 165 8.70 -2.58 9.15
N SER A 166 8.72 -2.38 7.83
CA SER A 166 8.16 -3.34 6.86
C SER A 166 8.86 -4.69 6.92
N VAL A 167 10.19 -4.70 6.99
CA VAL A 167 10.97 -5.94 7.10
C VAL A 167 10.73 -6.65 8.43
N LYS A 168 10.60 -5.91 9.54
CA LYS A 168 10.30 -6.49 10.86
C LYS A 168 8.98 -7.27 10.90
N LEU A 169 8.03 -6.93 10.04
CA LEU A 169 6.75 -7.64 9.95
C LEU A 169 6.87 -9.01 9.29
N LEU A 170 7.87 -9.20 8.42
CA LEU A 170 8.08 -10.44 7.70
C LEU A 170 8.53 -11.57 8.61
N ASN A 171 7.96 -12.74 8.43
CA ASN A 171 8.49 -13.97 8.99
C ASN A 171 9.79 -14.39 8.28
N SER A 172 10.44 -15.43 8.78
CA SER A 172 11.62 -16.01 8.13
C SER A 172 11.27 -16.45 6.71
N LYS A 173 12.08 -16.03 5.72
CA LYS A 173 11.85 -16.25 4.27
C LYS A 173 10.64 -15.51 3.70
N GLY A 174 10.08 -14.55 4.42
CA GLY A 174 9.01 -13.69 3.92
C GLY A 174 9.47 -12.81 2.76
N ILE A 175 8.52 -12.29 2.00
CA ILE A 175 8.78 -11.53 0.77
C ILE A 175 8.16 -10.15 0.90
N ILE A 176 8.92 -9.12 0.54
CA ILE A 176 8.42 -7.75 0.44
C ILE A 176 8.26 -7.34 -1.02
N PHE A 177 7.11 -6.73 -1.34
CA PHE A 177 6.84 -6.10 -2.62
C PHE A 177 6.63 -4.61 -2.40
N LEU A 178 7.45 -3.81 -3.05
CA LEU A 178 7.38 -2.36 -2.99
C LEU A 178 7.19 -1.81 -4.40
N ILE A 179 6.23 -0.89 -4.58
CA ILE A 179 6.20 -0.08 -5.79
C ILE A 179 6.76 1.30 -5.48
N ILE A 180 7.81 1.68 -6.19
CA ILE A 180 8.56 2.92 -5.95
C ILE A 180 8.80 3.67 -7.25
N THR A 181 9.20 4.93 -7.15
CA THR A 181 9.77 5.64 -8.30
C THR A 181 11.21 5.16 -8.56
N SER A 182 11.61 5.13 -9.83
CA SER A 182 12.99 4.78 -10.20
C SER A 182 14.04 5.69 -9.57
N GLU A 183 13.66 6.92 -9.22
CA GLU A 183 14.52 7.94 -8.62
C GLU A 183 15.04 7.59 -7.22
N ILE A 184 14.37 6.68 -6.50
CA ILE A 184 14.75 6.28 -5.14
C ILE A 184 15.18 4.81 -5.04
N LEU A 185 15.41 4.15 -6.17
CA LEU A 185 15.74 2.72 -6.20
C LEU A 185 17.02 2.40 -5.42
N ASP A 186 18.07 3.18 -5.64
CA ASP A 186 19.37 3.05 -4.98
C ASP A 186 19.24 3.12 -3.45
N LEU A 187 18.42 4.05 -2.96
CA LEU A 187 18.15 4.24 -1.54
C LEU A 187 17.38 3.06 -0.93
N VAL A 188 16.37 2.59 -1.63
CA VAL A 188 15.59 1.43 -1.19
C VAL A 188 16.48 0.19 -1.13
N LEU A 189 17.30 -0.06 -2.16
CA LEU A 189 18.25 -1.17 -2.18
C LEU A 189 19.29 -1.06 -1.07
N HIS A 190 19.82 0.15 -0.82
CA HIS A 190 20.75 0.42 0.27
C HIS A 190 20.17 -0.01 1.62
N HIS A 191 18.94 0.41 1.94
CA HIS A 191 18.31 0.08 3.23
C HIS A 191 17.87 -1.39 3.35
N LEU A 192 17.62 -2.08 2.22
CA LEU A 192 17.24 -3.50 2.23
C LEU A 192 18.44 -4.44 2.26
N ARG A 193 19.61 -4.03 1.77
CA ARG A 193 20.78 -4.89 1.49
C ARG A 193 21.19 -5.78 2.67
N GLU A 194 21.20 -5.24 3.88
CA GLU A 194 21.62 -5.97 5.07
C GLU A 194 20.50 -6.79 5.74
N LYS A 195 19.25 -6.61 5.28
CA LYS A 195 18.06 -7.18 5.90
C LYS A 195 17.39 -8.24 5.06
N THR A 196 17.61 -8.18 3.76
CA THR A 196 16.97 -9.07 2.78
C THR A 196 17.98 -9.50 1.73
N GLY A 197 17.64 -10.52 0.98
CA GLY A 197 18.43 -11.00 -0.17
C GLY A 197 17.54 -11.30 -1.37
N SER A 198 18.14 -11.70 -2.47
CA SER A 198 17.42 -12.13 -3.69
C SER A 198 16.51 -11.04 -4.27
N PHE A 199 17.07 -9.87 -4.52
CA PHE A 199 16.35 -8.78 -5.15
C PHE A 199 15.87 -9.13 -6.56
N LYS A 200 14.61 -8.81 -6.85
CA LYS A 200 14.04 -8.84 -8.19
C LYS A 200 13.49 -7.45 -8.49
N ILE A 201 13.94 -6.89 -9.61
CA ILE A 201 13.57 -5.53 -10.02
C ILE A 201 12.76 -5.66 -11.29
N PHE A 202 11.53 -5.15 -11.25
CA PHE A 202 10.63 -5.14 -12.39
C PHE A 202 10.25 -3.71 -12.75
N PRO A 203 10.86 -3.10 -13.79
CA PRO A 203 10.61 -1.74 -14.18
C PRO A 203 9.37 -1.63 -15.09
N PHE A 204 8.61 -0.54 -14.91
CA PHE A 204 7.49 -0.18 -15.78
C PHE A 204 7.84 1.04 -16.62
N TRP A 205 7.81 0.89 -17.93
CA TRP A 205 8.04 1.96 -18.89
C TRP A 205 6.71 2.57 -19.36
N PRO A 206 6.57 3.89 -19.37
CA PRO A 206 5.41 4.54 -19.97
C PRO A 206 5.26 4.20 -21.47
N ASN A 207 6.39 4.07 -22.16
CA ASN A 207 6.54 3.57 -23.52
C ASN A 207 8.03 3.25 -23.78
N TYR A 208 8.33 2.66 -24.94
CA TYR A 208 9.69 2.23 -25.31
C TYR A 208 10.71 3.39 -25.52
N LYS A 209 10.22 4.65 -25.63
CA LYS A 209 11.08 5.83 -25.82
C LYS A 209 11.41 6.57 -24.51
N LYS A 210 10.83 6.17 -23.38
CA LYS A 210 10.99 6.85 -22.09
C LYS A 210 11.59 5.90 -21.05
N SER A 211 12.40 6.43 -20.15
CA SER A 211 12.92 5.68 -19.01
C SER A 211 11.79 5.19 -18.11
N SER A 212 12.04 4.11 -17.39
CA SER A 212 11.13 3.59 -16.36
C SER A 212 10.85 4.67 -15.31
N LYS A 213 9.58 4.81 -14.94
CA LYS A 213 9.15 5.74 -13.88
C LYS A 213 8.75 5.03 -12.60
N ARG A 214 8.42 3.76 -12.70
CA ARG A 214 7.99 2.92 -11.56
C ARG A 214 8.71 1.60 -11.60
N ILE A 215 9.00 1.09 -10.42
CA ILE A 215 9.70 -0.19 -10.20
C ILE A 215 8.97 -0.94 -9.09
N ILE A 216 8.78 -2.23 -9.28
CA ILE A 216 8.40 -3.18 -8.23
C ILE A 216 9.60 -4.03 -7.91
#